data_ca857709f21ab56a9e4a6d225c69ff99
#
_entry.id   ca857709f21ab56a9e4a6d225c69ff99
#
_cell.length_a   1.000
_cell.length_b   1.000
_cell.length_c   1.000
_cell.angle_alpha   90.00
_cell.angle_beta   90.00
_cell.angle_gamma   90.00
#
_symmetry.space_group_name_H-M   'P 1'
#
loop_
_entity.id
_entity.type
_entity.pdbx_description
1 polymer ?
#
loop_
_entity_poly.entity_id
_entity_poly.type
_entity_poly.pdbx_seq_one_letter_code
_entity_poly.pdbx_strand_id
1 'polypeptide(L)'
;NEKLLEVLSHPSDGIMAIVTQGKDEPHVVNTWNSYIYVTEDDKLLIPSAGMSKTEKNIEANSKIKLTIGSREVQGKMYKGTGFLITGTGNFIKSGANFDLTKEKFQWARAALEITVESTTQTI
;
A
#
# COMPACT_ATOMS: atom_id res chain seq x y z
N ASN A 1 -9.09 -0.09 10.86
CA ASN A 1 -8.24 -0.08 12.06
C ASN A 1 -7.73 1.33 12.34
N GLU A 2 -8.12 1.89 13.46
CA GLU A 2 -7.79 3.27 13.83
C GLU A 2 -6.29 3.50 13.98
N LYS A 3 -5.58 2.53 14.55
CA LYS A 3 -4.13 2.61 14.72
C LYS A 3 -3.41 2.62 13.36
N LEU A 4 -3.88 1.85 12.39
CA LEU A 4 -3.35 1.87 11.04
C LEU A 4 -3.56 3.25 10.40
N LEU A 5 -4.75 3.83 10.55
CA LEU A 5 -5.04 5.17 10.02
C LEU A 5 -4.13 6.23 10.66
N GLU A 6 -3.84 6.08 11.95
CA GLU A 6 -2.91 6.95 12.66
C GLU A 6 -1.51 6.88 12.01
N VAL A 7 -1.03 5.67 11.70
CA VAL A 7 0.25 5.47 11.03
C VAL A 7 0.27 6.15 9.66
N LEU A 8 -0.79 5.93 8.87
CA LEU A 8 -0.86 6.46 7.50
C LEU A 8 -0.95 7.98 7.45
N SER A 9 -1.55 8.59 8.46
CA SER A 9 -1.72 10.05 8.51
C SER A 9 -0.64 10.78 9.33
N HIS A 10 0.31 10.05 9.91
CA HIS A 10 1.33 10.65 10.76
C HIS A 10 2.26 11.56 9.95
N PRO A 11 2.58 12.77 10.45
CA PRO A 11 3.44 13.70 9.71
C PRO A 11 4.86 13.19 9.51
N SER A 12 5.35 12.31 10.40
CA SER A 12 6.62 11.63 10.20
C SER A 12 6.40 10.46 9.26
N ASP A 13 6.80 10.60 8.02
CA ASP A 13 6.60 9.58 6.99
C ASP A 13 7.45 8.34 7.27
N GLY A 14 7.09 7.24 6.64
CA GLY A 14 7.82 5.99 6.72
C GLY A 14 7.82 5.28 5.39
N ILE A 15 8.77 4.38 5.25
CA ILE A 15 8.85 3.53 4.07
C ILE A 15 7.99 2.29 4.29
N MET A 16 7.32 1.85 3.24
CA MET A 16 6.53 0.62 3.28
C MET A 16 7.04 -0.35 2.22
N ALA A 17 6.81 -1.63 2.44
CA ALA A 17 7.16 -2.67 1.49
C ALA A 17 5.90 -3.24 0.84
N ILE A 18 6.00 -3.52 -0.45
CA ILE A 18 4.97 -4.21 -1.22
C ILE A 18 5.56 -5.52 -1.72
N VAL A 19 4.89 -6.62 -1.40
CA VAL A 19 5.33 -7.96 -1.78
C VAL A 19 4.32 -8.59 -2.71
N THR A 20 4.79 -9.04 -3.87
CA THR A 20 4.00 -9.79 -4.84
C THR A 20 4.72 -11.07 -5.20
N GLN A 21 4.00 -12.07 -5.68
CA GLN A 21 4.59 -13.34 -6.06
C GLN A 21 5.01 -13.30 -7.53
N GLY A 22 6.31 -13.41 -7.74
CA GLY A 22 6.87 -13.61 -9.08
C GLY A 22 6.80 -15.06 -9.50
N LYS A 23 7.35 -15.36 -10.68
CA LYS A 23 7.33 -16.71 -11.23
C LYS A 23 8.04 -17.73 -10.33
N ASP A 24 9.23 -17.37 -9.85
CA ASP A 24 10.07 -18.28 -9.08
C ASP A 24 10.34 -17.80 -7.65
N GLU A 25 10.09 -16.53 -7.38
CA GLU A 25 10.43 -15.93 -6.09
C GLU A 25 9.52 -14.75 -5.79
N PRO A 26 9.40 -14.37 -4.51
CA PRO A 26 8.70 -13.14 -4.16
C PRO A 26 9.47 -11.92 -4.66
N HIS A 27 8.73 -10.88 -5.03
CA HIS A 27 9.27 -9.61 -5.48
C HIS A 27 8.88 -8.53 -4.46
N VAL A 28 9.83 -7.71 -4.06
CA VAL A 28 9.62 -6.69 -3.03
C VAL A 28 10.03 -5.33 -3.60
N VAL A 29 9.16 -4.34 -3.41
CA VAL A 29 9.47 -2.94 -3.70
C VAL A 29 9.08 -2.08 -2.52
N ASN A 30 9.59 -0.86 -2.47
CA ASN A 30 9.24 0.10 -1.44
C ASN A 30 8.48 1.28 -2.02
N THR A 31 7.65 1.88 -1.18
CA THR A 31 7.06 3.19 -1.42
C THR A 31 6.91 3.88 -0.06
N TRP A 32 6.07 4.89 0.05
CA TRP A 32 5.96 5.72 1.26
C TRP A 32 4.57 5.61 1.86
N ASN A 33 4.49 5.61 3.19
CA ASN A 33 3.21 5.60 3.91
C ASN A 33 2.30 6.75 3.45
N SER A 34 2.89 7.93 3.24
CA SER A 34 2.15 9.14 2.84
C SER A 34 1.55 9.06 1.43
N TYR A 35 1.99 8.09 0.63
CA TYR A 35 1.44 7.91 -0.72
C TYR A 35 0.14 7.13 -0.72
N ILE A 36 -0.21 6.47 0.37
CA ILE A 36 -1.43 5.68 0.46
C ILE A 36 -2.63 6.59 0.70
N TYR A 37 -3.64 6.45 -0.14
CA TYR A 37 -4.95 7.05 0.06
C TYR A 37 -5.95 5.95 0.40
N VAL A 38 -6.70 6.14 1.48
CA VAL A 38 -7.76 5.20 1.89
C VAL A 38 -9.08 5.72 1.34
N THR A 39 -9.74 4.94 0.50
CA THR A 39 -11.01 5.33 -0.11
C THR A 39 -12.16 5.17 0.88
N GLU A 40 -13.34 5.74 0.55
CA GLU A 40 -14.52 5.64 1.39
C GLU A 40 -14.98 4.20 1.60
N ASP A 41 -14.74 3.32 0.62
CA ASP A 41 -15.05 1.90 0.71
C ASP A 41 -13.86 1.05 1.17
N ASP A 42 -12.89 1.68 1.86
CA ASP A 42 -11.76 1.02 2.51
C ASP A 42 -10.78 0.31 1.57
N LYS A 43 -10.69 0.76 0.33
CA LYS A 43 -9.62 0.35 -0.56
C LYS A 43 -8.40 1.24 -0.37
N LEU A 44 -7.24 0.73 -0.72
CA LEU A 44 -5.99 1.51 -0.70
C LEU A 44 -5.60 1.87 -2.12
N LEU A 45 -5.20 3.12 -2.33
CA LEU A 45 -4.67 3.58 -3.61
C LEU A 45 -3.23 4.01 -3.44
N ILE A 46 -2.35 3.48 -4.27
CA ILE A 46 -0.93 3.78 -4.26
C ILE A 46 -0.52 4.27 -5.65
N PRO A 47 0.06 5.48 -5.77
CA PRO A 47 0.50 5.96 -7.08
C PRO A 47 1.71 5.16 -7.58
N SER A 48 1.72 4.86 -8.87
CA SER A 48 2.81 4.12 -9.49
C SER A 48 3.37 4.90 -10.67
N ALA A 49 4.66 5.21 -10.63
CA ALA A 49 5.39 5.72 -11.80
C ALA A 49 6.00 4.55 -12.57
N GLY A 50 6.66 3.65 -11.87
CA GLY A 50 7.25 2.43 -12.40
C GLY A 50 6.46 1.20 -11.98
N MET A 51 7.08 0.33 -11.19
CA MET A 51 6.48 -0.93 -10.68
C MET A 51 6.03 -1.87 -11.79
N SER A 52 6.73 -1.89 -12.92
CA SER A 52 6.32 -2.74 -14.05
C SER A 52 6.37 -4.23 -13.72
N LYS A 53 7.34 -4.65 -12.93
CA LYS A 53 7.44 -6.06 -12.50
C LYS A 53 6.34 -6.41 -11.51
N THR A 54 6.04 -5.51 -10.57
CA THR A 54 4.91 -5.65 -9.64
C THR A 54 3.60 -5.78 -10.41
N GLU A 55 3.41 -4.95 -11.42
CA GLU A 55 2.21 -4.99 -12.27
C GLU A 55 2.06 -6.33 -12.97
N LYS A 56 3.12 -6.84 -13.57
CA LYS A 56 3.10 -8.15 -14.22
C LYS A 56 2.78 -9.27 -13.25
N ASN A 57 3.36 -9.21 -12.05
CA ASN A 57 3.09 -10.21 -11.02
C ASN A 57 1.63 -10.22 -10.62
N ILE A 58 1.04 -9.04 -10.45
CA ILE A 58 -0.37 -8.89 -10.07
C ILE A 58 -1.31 -9.37 -11.17
N GLU A 59 -0.97 -9.15 -12.43
CA GLU A 59 -1.75 -9.66 -13.56
C GLU A 59 -1.83 -11.19 -13.53
N ALA A 60 -0.74 -11.86 -13.13
CA ALA A 60 -0.68 -13.31 -13.05
C ALA A 60 -1.25 -13.85 -11.73
N ASN A 61 -1.04 -13.12 -10.64
CA ASN A 61 -1.51 -13.50 -9.30
C ASN A 61 -1.77 -12.21 -8.52
N SER A 62 -3.06 -11.93 -8.29
CA SER A 62 -3.48 -10.67 -7.71
C SER A 62 -3.17 -10.53 -6.21
N LYS A 63 -2.71 -11.59 -5.56
CA LYS A 63 -2.39 -11.53 -4.12
C LYS A 63 -1.25 -10.58 -3.85
N ILE A 64 -1.40 -9.77 -2.80
CA ILE A 64 -0.45 -8.75 -2.42
C ILE A 64 -0.35 -8.67 -0.90
N LYS A 65 0.86 -8.38 -0.42
CA LYS A 65 1.09 -8.08 1.00
C LYS A 65 1.83 -6.77 1.11
N LEU A 66 1.47 -6.00 2.14
CA LEU A 66 2.13 -4.74 2.45
C LEU A 66 2.59 -4.78 3.90
N THR A 67 3.75 -4.19 4.17
CA THR A 67 4.15 -3.89 5.54
C THR A 67 4.25 -2.39 5.69
N ILE A 68 3.64 -1.87 6.74
CA ILE A 68 3.56 -0.43 7.01
C ILE A 68 3.94 -0.23 8.47
N GLY A 69 4.72 0.80 8.75
CA GLY A 69 5.11 1.05 10.13
C GLY A 69 5.40 2.52 10.41
N SER A 70 5.46 2.84 11.70
CA SER A 70 5.87 4.15 12.19
C SER A 70 6.60 3.99 13.51
N ARG A 71 7.74 4.65 13.64
CA ARG A 71 8.49 4.69 14.89
C ARG A 71 7.84 5.61 15.92
N GLU A 72 6.91 6.48 15.48
CA GLU A 72 6.33 7.52 16.32
C GLU A 72 4.96 7.15 16.90
N VAL A 73 4.30 6.13 16.35
CA VAL A 73 2.98 5.68 16.81
C VAL A 73 3.15 4.58 17.85
N GLN A 74 2.36 4.66 18.93
CA GLN A 74 2.43 3.69 20.02
C GLN A 74 2.07 2.29 19.54
N GLY A 75 2.98 1.34 19.79
CA GLY A 75 2.78 -0.07 19.49
C GLY A 75 2.17 -0.83 20.66
N LYS A 76 2.25 -2.16 20.60
CA LYS A 76 1.67 -3.03 21.63
C LYS A 76 2.37 -2.88 22.98
N MET A 77 3.67 -2.66 23.00
CA MET A 77 4.47 -2.58 24.22
C MET A 77 5.30 -1.31 24.30
N TYR A 78 5.76 -0.80 23.17
CA TYR A 78 6.68 0.33 23.11
C TYR A 78 6.21 1.32 22.05
N LYS A 79 6.81 2.49 22.03
CA LYS A 79 6.64 3.45 20.94
C LYS A 79 7.22 2.84 19.67
N GLY A 80 6.43 2.85 18.60
CA GLY A 80 6.75 2.20 17.34
C GLY A 80 5.80 1.02 17.10
N THR A 81 5.17 1.03 15.93
CA THR A 81 4.20 0.00 15.56
C THR A 81 4.37 -0.39 14.10
N GLY A 82 3.79 -1.51 13.73
CA GLY A 82 3.79 -2.01 12.37
C GLY A 82 2.56 -2.84 12.08
N PHE A 83 2.25 -2.95 10.80
CA PHE A 83 1.09 -3.69 10.32
C PHE A 83 1.46 -4.53 9.11
N LEU A 84 0.87 -5.72 9.04
CA LEU A 84 0.84 -6.54 7.84
C LEU A 84 -0.56 -6.44 7.24
N ILE A 85 -0.65 -6.04 5.99
CA ILE A 85 -1.90 -5.99 5.25
C ILE A 85 -1.83 -7.05 4.15
N THR A 86 -2.87 -7.87 4.04
CA THR A 86 -3.00 -8.82 2.94
C THR A 86 -4.26 -8.48 2.14
N GLY A 87 -4.19 -8.70 0.85
CA GLY A 87 -5.31 -8.41 -0.01
C GLY A 87 -5.06 -8.80 -1.46
N THR A 88 -5.82 -8.19 -2.36
CA THR A 88 -5.64 -8.33 -3.79
C THR A 88 -5.40 -6.98 -4.42
N GLY A 89 -4.56 -6.95 -5.44
CA GLY A 89 -4.16 -5.73 -6.13
C GLY A 89 -4.62 -5.70 -7.57
N ASN A 90 -4.80 -4.49 -8.08
CA ASN A 90 -5.16 -4.24 -9.47
C ASN A 90 -4.56 -2.89 -9.88
N PHE A 91 -3.83 -2.87 -10.99
CA PHE A 91 -3.31 -1.61 -11.54
C PHE A 91 -4.36 -1.01 -12.45
N ILE A 92 -4.83 0.20 -12.10
CA ILE A 92 -5.85 0.92 -12.87
C ILE A 92 -5.24 2.14 -13.54
N LYS A 93 -5.71 2.41 -14.77
CA LYS A 93 -5.20 3.51 -15.61
C LYS A 93 -6.32 4.42 -16.09
N SER A 94 -7.53 4.24 -15.57
CA SER A 94 -8.69 5.05 -15.87
C SER A 94 -9.72 4.89 -14.77
N GLY A 95 -10.73 5.77 -14.73
CA GLY A 95 -11.81 5.74 -13.77
C GLY A 95 -11.59 6.66 -12.59
N ALA A 96 -12.57 6.71 -11.69
CA ALA A 96 -12.59 7.67 -10.58
C ALA A 96 -11.39 7.53 -9.65
N ASN A 97 -11.00 6.31 -9.29
CA ASN A 97 -9.88 6.08 -8.38
C ASN A 97 -8.54 6.43 -9.03
N PHE A 98 -8.39 6.18 -10.33
CA PHE A 98 -7.21 6.63 -11.06
C PHE A 98 -7.15 8.16 -11.11
N ASP A 99 -8.27 8.81 -11.42
CA ASP A 99 -8.34 10.27 -11.50
C ASP A 99 -8.00 10.92 -10.15
N LEU A 100 -8.49 10.33 -9.05
CA LEU A 100 -8.18 10.79 -7.70
C LEU A 100 -6.68 10.67 -7.40
N THR A 101 -6.06 9.55 -7.79
CA THR A 101 -4.62 9.34 -7.64
C THR A 101 -3.83 10.34 -8.45
N LYS A 102 -4.22 10.56 -9.71
CA LYS A 102 -3.57 11.49 -10.62
C LYS A 102 -3.65 12.93 -10.14
N GLU A 103 -4.76 13.30 -9.54
CA GLU A 103 -4.95 14.63 -8.95
C GLU A 103 -3.93 14.90 -7.84
N LYS A 104 -3.69 13.90 -6.99
CA LYS A 104 -2.72 14.00 -5.88
C LYS A 104 -1.28 13.85 -6.34
N PHE A 105 -1.04 13.00 -7.34
CA PHE A 105 0.28 12.67 -7.86
C PHE A 105 0.26 12.72 -9.38
N GLN A 106 0.54 13.88 -9.93
CA GLN A 106 0.45 14.12 -11.39
C GLN A 106 1.40 13.21 -12.20
N TRP A 107 2.49 12.78 -11.58
CA TRP A 107 3.47 11.89 -12.20
C TRP A 107 3.02 10.43 -12.27
N ALA A 108 1.91 10.07 -11.63
CA ALA A 108 1.46 8.68 -11.60
C ALA A 108 1.04 8.19 -12.98
N ARG A 109 1.63 7.07 -13.40
CA ARG A 109 1.28 6.36 -14.63
C ARG A 109 0.03 5.50 -14.41
N ALA A 110 -0.10 4.97 -13.21
CA ALA A 110 -1.19 4.09 -12.81
C ALA A 110 -1.45 4.24 -11.32
N ALA A 111 -2.58 3.74 -10.87
CA ALA A 111 -2.86 3.58 -9.44
C ALA A 111 -2.92 2.09 -9.13
N LEU A 112 -2.18 1.67 -8.10
CA LEU A 112 -2.32 0.34 -7.55
C LEU A 112 -3.48 0.39 -6.57
N GLU A 113 -4.59 -0.25 -6.93
CA GLU A 113 -5.79 -0.33 -6.10
C GLU A 113 -5.78 -1.66 -5.35
N ILE A 114 -5.87 -1.60 -4.03
CA ILE A 114 -5.80 -2.78 -3.18
C ILE A 114 -7.11 -2.96 -2.44
N THR A 115 -7.69 -4.14 -2.59
CA THR A 115 -8.81 -4.58 -1.78
C THR A 115 -8.25 -5.34 -0.59
N VAL A 116 -8.45 -4.79 0.61
CA VAL A 116 -7.88 -5.33 1.84
C VAL A 116 -8.68 -6.54 2.31
N GLU A 117 -8.00 -7.66 2.57
CA GLU A 117 -8.62 -8.86 3.12
C GLU A 117 -8.37 -8.97 4.62
N SER A 118 -7.17 -8.60 5.09
CA SER A 118 -6.85 -8.63 6.52
C SER A 118 -5.80 -7.58 6.87
N THR A 119 -5.86 -7.14 8.13
CA THR A 119 -4.91 -6.19 8.71
C THR A 119 -4.50 -6.72 10.07
N THR A 120 -3.20 -6.92 10.28
CA THR A 120 -2.67 -7.46 11.54
C THR A 120 -1.61 -6.51 12.07
N GLN A 121 -1.78 -6.07 13.32
CA GLN A 121 -0.74 -5.29 14.00
C GLN A 121 0.38 -6.26 14.42
N THR A 122 1.60 -5.97 14.01
CA THR A 122 2.75 -6.87 14.23
C THR A 122 3.63 -6.46 15.41
N ILE A 123 3.64 -5.20 15.74
CA ILE A 123 4.31 -4.61 16.91
C ILE A 123 3.54 -3.40 17.43
#